data_84c4dc671322acaee9b7a0edfaf799e6
#
_entry.id   84c4dc671322acaee9b7a0edfaf799e6
#
_cell.length_a   1.000
_cell.length_b   1.000
_cell.length_c   1.000
_cell.angle_alpha   90.00
_cell.angle_beta   90.00
_cell.angle_gamma   90.00
#
_symmetry.space_group_name_H-M   'P 1'
#
loop_
_entity.id
_entity.type
_entity.pdbx_description
1 polymer ?
#
loop_
_entity_poly.entity_id
_entity_poly.type
_entity_poly.pdbx_seq_one_letter_code
_entity_poly.pdbx_strand_id
1 'polypeptide(L)'
;MPAVSRLAEGLPEGAFVFTCVSHHYKLTPGLWASWCRIIAAVPGSVLWLIDDNPESRAALSARWADAGLAPDRLIFAPRVDPDRYRARLALADLFLDTAPYNAGTIASDALRMGLPLLTLQGQAFSARMASSLLHAVGLPEGIATSAADYEARAIAIATDPDLHGRMKAHLAGGAWARTLGDALSLIHI
;
A
#
# COMPACT_ATOMS: atom_id res chain seq x y z
N MET A 1 16.04 11.06 -8.49
CA MET A 1 15.38 9.74 -8.60
C MET A 1 15.23 9.39 -10.07
N PRO A 2 15.31 8.11 -10.47
CA PRO A 2 15.10 7.70 -11.85
C PRO A 2 13.69 8.09 -12.33
N ALA A 3 13.56 8.40 -13.63
CA ALA A 3 12.26 8.68 -14.23
C ALA A 3 11.48 7.36 -14.32
N VAL A 4 10.28 7.35 -13.75
CA VAL A 4 9.32 6.25 -13.82
C VAL A 4 7.97 6.78 -14.28
N SER A 5 7.19 5.98 -15.01
CA SER A 5 5.83 6.34 -15.39
C SER A 5 4.90 5.14 -15.27
N ARG A 6 3.61 5.38 -15.10
CA ARG A 6 2.60 4.31 -15.09
C ARG A 6 2.67 3.45 -16.35
N LEU A 7 2.78 4.07 -17.51
CA LEU A 7 2.91 3.37 -18.79
C LEU A 7 4.12 2.43 -18.82
N ALA A 8 5.29 2.90 -18.37
CA ALA A 8 6.53 2.09 -18.35
C ALA A 8 6.46 0.92 -17.36
N GLU A 9 5.62 1.01 -16.35
CA GLU A 9 5.40 -0.03 -15.35
C GLU A 9 4.15 -0.91 -15.65
N GLY A 10 3.51 -0.70 -16.81
CA GLY A 10 2.32 -1.46 -17.22
C GLY A 10 1.05 -1.11 -16.43
N LEU A 11 1.01 0.06 -15.80
CA LEU A 11 -0.14 0.52 -15.03
C LEU A 11 -1.05 1.38 -15.92
N PRO A 12 -2.39 1.18 -15.86
CA PRO A 12 -3.34 2.04 -16.57
C PRO A 12 -3.31 3.47 -16.04
N GLU A 13 -3.26 4.47 -16.93
CA GLU A 13 -3.14 5.88 -16.53
C GLU A 13 -4.31 6.38 -15.67
N GLY A 14 -5.54 5.96 -15.99
CA GLY A 14 -6.76 6.41 -15.30
C GLY A 14 -7.19 5.51 -14.13
N ALA A 15 -6.46 4.43 -13.82
CA ALA A 15 -6.83 3.51 -12.76
C ALA A 15 -6.44 4.03 -11.38
N PHE A 16 -7.24 3.70 -10.35
CA PHE A 16 -6.80 3.77 -8.97
C PHE A 16 -5.88 2.58 -8.68
N VAL A 17 -4.63 2.83 -8.34
CA VAL A 17 -3.59 1.81 -8.15
C VAL A 17 -3.42 1.52 -6.67
N PHE A 18 -3.98 0.40 -6.21
CA PHE A 18 -3.62 -0.19 -4.94
C PHE A 18 -2.28 -0.93 -5.08
N THR A 19 -1.43 -0.86 -4.09
CA THR A 19 -0.14 -1.57 -4.13
C THR A 19 0.21 -2.22 -2.81
N CYS A 20 0.93 -3.33 -2.89
CA CYS A 20 1.68 -3.92 -1.79
C CYS A 20 2.98 -4.51 -2.33
N VAL A 21 4.11 -4.00 -1.88
CA VAL A 21 5.44 -4.47 -2.27
C VAL A 21 6.13 -5.29 -1.17
N SER A 22 5.35 -5.77 -0.20
CA SER A 22 5.79 -6.74 0.80
C SER A 22 5.92 -8.14 0.21
N HIS A 23 6.78 -8.97 0.80
CA HIS A 23 6.89 -10.39 0.43
C HIS A 23 5.58 -11.14 0.60
N HIS A 24 5.27 -12.04 -0.32
CA HIS A 24 4.01 -12.78 -0.38
C HIS A 24 3.80 -13.72 0.80
N TYR A 25 4.85 -14.14 1.53
CA TYR A 25 4.68 -14.95 2.74
C TYR A 25 3.89 -14.23 3.87
N LYS A 26 3.76 -12.90 3.79
CA LYS A 26 2.95 -12.11 4.73
C LYS A 26 1.46 -12.11 4.38
N LEU A 27 1.09 -12.59 3.19
CA LEU A 27 -0.29 -12.58 2.72
C LEU A 27 -1.06 -13.78 3.29
N THR A 28 -1.94 -13.52 4.24
CA THR A 28 -2.85 -14.53 4.75
C THR A 28 -4.05 -14.71 3.81
N PRO A 29 -4.71 -15.89 3.80
CA PRO A 29 -5.92 -16.09 2.99
C PRO A 29 -7.04 -15.07 3.28
N GLY A 30 -7.21 -14.69 4.55
CA GLY A 30 -8.21 -13.70 4.96
C GLY A 30 -7.91 -12.31 4.41
N LEU A 31 -6.64 -11.87 4.49
CA LEU A 31 -6.21 -10.58 3.93
C LEU A 31 -6.37 -10.55 2.41
N TRP A 32 -6.00 -11.65 1.73
CA TRP A 32 -6.16 -11.77 0.28
C TRP A 32 -7.64 -11.65 -0.12
N ALA A 33 -8.53 -12.33 0.59
CA ALA A 33 -9.97 -12.22 0.36
C ALA A 33 -10.48 -10.79 0.57
N SER A 34 -9.97 -10.06 1.58
CA SER A 34 -10.28 -8.64 1.78
C SER A 34 -9.83 -7.78 0.59
N TRP A 35 -8.62 -8.00 0.08
CA TRP A 35 -8.14 -7.27 -1.10
C TRP A 35 -8.98 -7.56 -2.34
N CYS A 36 -9.37 -8.81 -2.57
CA CYS A 36 -10.29 -9.15 -3.68
C CYS A 36 -11.62 -8.40 -3.56
N ARG A 37 -12.20 -8.30 -2.34
CA ARG A 37 -13.44 -7.53 -2.12
C ARG A 37 -13.25 -6.03 -2.34
N ILE A 38 -12.14 -5.46 -1.89
CA ILE A 38 -11.80 -4.04 -2.13
C ILE A 38 -11.74 -3.76 -3.64
N ILE A 39 -10.99 -4.58 -4.38
CA ILE A 39 -10.87 -4.41 -5.84
C ILE A 39 -12.22 -4.60 -6.55
N ALA A 40 -13.02 -5.57 -6.13
CA ALA A 40 -14.37 -5.75 -6.68
C ALA A 40 -15.27 -4.53 -6.47
N ALA A 41 -15.16 -3.88 -5.30
CA ALA A 41 -15.95 -2.71 -4.93
C ALA A 41 -15.47 -1.39 -5.58
N VAL A 42 -14.27 -1.36 -6.16
CA VAL A 42 -13.72 -0.16 -6.81
C VAL A 42 -13.50 -0.43 -8.30
N PRO A 43 -14.51 -0.20 -9.17
CA PRO A 43 -14.39 -0.43 -10.61
C PRO A 43 -13.23 0.35 -11.23
N GLY A 44 -12.52 -0.28 -12.17
CA GLY A 44 -11.38 0.34 -12.85
C GLY A 44 -10.09 0.43 -12.02
N SER A 45 -10.08 -0.03 -10.76
CA SER A 45 -8.85 -0.12 -9.98
C SER A 45 -8.04 -1.36 -10.33
N VAL A 46 -6.74 -1.30 -10.00
CA VAL A 46 -5.81 -2.42 -10.14
C VAL A 46 -5.08 -2.68 -8.81
N LEU A 47 -4.67 -3.92 -8.61
CA LEU A 47 -3.76 -4.31 -7.53
C LEU A 47 -2.37 -4.57 -8.12
N TRP A 48 -1.38 -3.81 -7.67
CA TRP A 48 0.00 -3.87 -8.13
C TRP A 48 0.89 -4.46 -7.04
N LEU A 49 1.43 -5.65 -7.29
CA LEU A 49 2.25 -6.42 -6.35
C LEU A 49 3.68 -6.56 -6.85
N ILE A 50 4.60 -6.82 -5.93
CA ILE A 50 5.95 -7.28 -6.30
C ILE A 50 5.87 -8.69 -6.89
N ASP A 51 6.63 -8.99 -7.93
CA ASP A 51 6.83 -10.36 -8.44
C ASP A 51 7.85 -11.05 -7.54
N ASP A 52 7.36 -11.72 -6.50
CA ASP A 52 8.22 -12.29 -5.45
C ASP A 52 8.86 -13.62 -5.90
N ASN A 53 8.03 -14.54 -6.37
CA ASN A 53 8.46 -15.81 -7.00
C ASN A 53 7.32 -16.39 -7.86
N PRO A 54 7.66 -17.29 -8.83
CA PRO A 54 6.67 -17.84 -9.77
C PRO A 54 5.53 -18.62 -9.10
N GLU A 55 5.83 -19.37 -8.04
CA GLU A 55 4.86 -20.21 -7.33
C GLU A 55 3.80 -19.36 -6.63
N SER A 56 4.23 -18.33 -5.92
CA SER A 56 3.29 -17.40 -5.25
C SER A 56 2.50 -16.58 -6.25
N ARG A 57 3.12 -16.16 -7.36
CA ARG A 57 2.43 -15.47 -8.46
C ARG A 57 1.32 -16.35 -9.03
N ALA A 58 1.61 -17.62 -9.36
CA ALA A 58 0.63 -18.57 -9.88
C ALA A 58 -0.52 -18.78 -8.88
N ALA A 59 -0.21 -19.00 -7.59
CA ALA A 59 -1.21 -19.22 -6.56
C ALA A 59 -2.11 -17.99 -6.34
N LEU A 60 -1.55 -16.77 -6.34
CA LEU A 60 -2.32 -15.54 -6.22
C LEU A 60 -3.20 -15.29 -7.44
N SER A 61 -2.68 -15.55 -8.66
CA SER A 61 -3.46 -15.42 -9.90
C SER A 61 -4.63 -16.41 -9.96
N ALA A 62 -4.45 -17.66 -9.50
CA ALA A 62 -5.53 -18.63 -9.42
C ALA A 62 -6.64 -18.17 -8.46
N ARG A 63 -6.28 -17.75 -7.25
CA ARG A 63 -7.24 -17.23 -6.26
C ARG A 63 -7.93 -15.94 -6.71
N TRP A 64 -7.26 -15.14 -7.54
CA TRP A 64 -7.84 -13.93 -8.15
C TRP A 64 -8.93 -14.30 -9.14
N ALA A 65 -8.67 -15.31 -10.00
CA ALA A 65 -9.65 -15.84 -10.93
C ALA A 65 -10.84 -16.49 -10.20
N ASP A 66 -10.58 -17.25 -9.13
CA ASP A 66 -11.62 -17.86 -8.27
C ASP A 66 -12.53 -16.79 -7.64
N ALA A 67 -12.00 -15.59 -7.37
CA ALA A 67 -12.78 -14.44 -6.89
C ALA A 67 -13.57 -13.73 -8.01
N GLY A 68 -13.49 -14.19 -9.26
CA GLY A 68 -14.21 -13.62 -10.39
C GLY A 68 -13.65 -12.28 -10.88
N LEU A 69 -12.41 -11.96 -10.54
CA LEU A 69 -11.77 -10.69 -10.93
C LEU A 69 -11.04 -10.83 -12.27
N ALA A 70 -11.09 -9.78 -13.08
CA ALA A 70 -10.43 -9.74 -14.38
C ALA A 70 -8.90 -9.82 -14.22
N PRO A 71 -8.19 -10.66 -15.00
CA PRO A 71 -6.75 -10.91 -14.85
C PRO A 71 -5.89 -9.67 -15.02
N ASP A 72 -6.29 -8.72 -15.85
CA ASP A 72 -5.60 -7.46 -16.14
C ASP A 72 -5.63 -6.46 -14.97
N ARG A 73 -6.44 -6.72 -13.95
CA ARG A 73 -6.50 -5.93 -12.72
C ARG A 73 -5.50 -6.39 -11.65
N LEU A 74 -4.76 -7.47 -11.88
CA LEU A 74 -3.68 -7.95 -11.01
C LEU A 74 -2.35 -7.84 -11.75
N ILE A 75 -1.52 -6.89 -11.35
CA ILE A 75 -0.28 -6.56 -12.03
C ILE A 75 0.90 -6.89 -11.12
N PHE A 76 1.92 -7.56 -11.68
CA PHE A 76 3.13 -7.91 -10.94
C PHE A 76 4.33 -7.11 -11.46
N ALA A 77 5.03 -6.45 -10.53
CA ALA A 77 6.23 -5.66 -10.82
C ALA A 77 7.50 -6.47 -10.54
N PRO A 78 8.46 -6.54 -11.46
CA PRO A 78 9.73 -7.19 -11.20
C PRO A 78 10.51 -6.44 -10.11
N ARG A 79 11.41 -7.15 -9.42
CA ARG A 79 12.35 -6.52 -8.50
C ARG A 79 13.29 -5.60 -9.25
N VAL A 80 13.58 -4.45 -8.64
CA VAL A 80 14.47 -3.42 -9.20
C VAL A 80 15.41 -2.90 -8.12
N ASP A 81 16.37 -2.06 -8.52
CA ASP A 81 17.25 -1.39 -7.58
C ASP A 81 16.49 -0.48 -6.59
N PRO A 82 17.09 -0.14 -5.44
CA PRO A 82 16.42 0.63 -4.38
C PRO A 82 15.91 2.01 -4.81
N ASP A 83 16.59 2.68 -5.72
CA ASP A 83 16.18 4.02 -6.15
C ASP A 83 14.95 3.96 -7.06
N ARG A 84 14.93 3.02 -8.00
CA ARG A 84 13.77 2.77 -8.85
C ARG A 84 12.59 2.23 -8.04
N TYR A 85 12.84 1.35 -7.07
CA TYR A 85 11.82 0.88 -6.14
C TYR A 85 11.10 2.04 -5.43
N ARG A 86 11.86 2.97 -4.85
CA ARG A 86 11.26 4.14 -4.18
C ARG A 86 10.49 5.01 -5.17
N ALA A 87 11.05 5.28 -6.34
CA ALA A 87 10.37 6.09 -7.36
C ALA A 87 9.03 5.47 -7.80
N ARG A 88 8.94 4.13 -7.90
CA ARG A 88 7.72 3.40 -8.23
C ARG A 88 6.60 3.62 -7.21
N LEU A 89 6.90 3.73 -5.92
CA LEU A 89 5.88 3.95 -4.89
C LEU A 89 5.03 5.20 -5.16
N ALA A 90 5.63 6.24 -5.76
CA ALA A 90 4.92 7.47 -6.11
C ALA A 90 3.90 7.29 -7.26
N LEU A 91 3.93 6.17 -8.00
CA LEU A 91 2.97 5.86 -9.07
C LEU A 91 1.66 5.27 -8.56
N ALA A 92 1.67 4.74 -7.33
CA ALA A 92 0.49 4.16 -6.69
C ALA A 92 -0.35 5.23 -5.97
N ASP A 93 -1.60 4.86 -5.66
CA ASP A 93 -2.55 5.75 -5.01
C ASP A 93 -2.76 5.37 -3.53
N LEU A 94 -2.75 4.08 -3.19
CA LEU A 94 -2.88 3.61 -1.82
C LEU A 94 -2.05 2.35 -1.59
N PHE A 95 -1.22 2.36 -0.56
CA PHE A 95 -0.52 1.17 -0.09
C PHE A 95 -1.43 0.36 0.85
N LEU A 96 -1.73 -0.88 0.48
CA LEU A 96 -2.44 -1.85 1.32
C LEU A 96 -1.44 -2.65 2.15
N ASP A 97 -1.39 -2.38 3.44
CA ASP A 97 -0.44 -3.06 4.33
C ASP A 97 -0.87 -4.48 4.69
N THR A 98 0.10 -5.31 4.95
CA THR A 98 -0.09 -6.70 5.35
C THR A 98 -0.45 -6.84 6.82
N ALA A 99 -1.27 -7.84 7.17
CA ALA A 99 -1.65 -8.20 8.52
C ALA A 99 -1.65 -9.72 8.70
N PRO A 100 -1.28 -10.21 9.88
CA PRO A 100 -0.93 -9.53 11.15
C PRO A 100 0.51 -8.99 11.21
N TYR A 101 1.35 -9.22 10.20
CA TYR A 101 2.72 -8.72 10.15
C TYR A 101 2.80 -7.51 9.23
N ASN A 102 2.77 -6.32 9.82
CA ASN A 102 2.80 -5.06 9.07
C ASN A 102 4.15 -4.80 8.38
N ALA A 103 4.12 -3.90 7.43
CA ALA A 103 5.31 -3.31 6.85
C ALA A 103 5.94 -2.31 7.86
N GLY A 104 7.26 -2.34 7.97
CA GLY A 104 8.06 -1.36 8.72
C GLY A 104 8.76 -0.40 7.76
N THR A 105 9.96 -0.76 7.29
CA THR A 105 10.75 0.04 6.35
C THR A 105 9.97 0.39 5.08
N ILE A 106 9.25 -0.59 4.51
CA ILE A 106 8.43 -0.38 3.31
C ILE A 106 7.32 0.64 3.56
N ALA A 107 6.67 0.60 4.74
CA ALA A 107 5.65 1.58 5.11
C ALA A 107 6.25 2.99 5.26
N SER A 108 7.42 3.12 5.88
CA SER A 108 8.15 4.38 5.97
C SER A 108 8.53 4.91 4.59
N ASP A 109 9.02 4.05 3.68
CA ASP A 109 9.34 4.44 2.31
C ASP A 109 8.11 4.92 1.55
N ALA A 110 6.95 4.24 1.69
CA ALA A 110 5.69 4.65 1.08
C ALA A 110 5.29 6.07 1.53
N LEU A 111 5.27 6.31 2.84
CA LEU A 111 4.94 7.63 3.40
C LEU A 111 5.93 8.72 2.95
N ARG A 112 7.24 8.39 2.90
CA ARG A 112 8.29 9.27 2.39
C ARG A 112 8.08 9.67 0.94
N MET A 113 7.57 8.75 0.12
CA MET A 113 7.30 8.98 -1.30
C MET A 113 5.93 9.62 -1.57
N GLY A 114 5.23 10.04 -0.53
CA GLY A 114 3.92 10.68 -0.65
C GLY A 114 2.78 9.71 -0.96
N LEU A 115 2.99 8.41 -0.75
CA LEU A 115 2.00 7.37 -0.95
C LEU A 115 1.20 7.16 0.34
N PRO A 116 -0.11 7.45 0.38
CA PRO A 116 -0.98 7.09 1.48
C PRO A 116 -0.93 5.60 1.78
N LEU A 117 -1.06 5.25 3.05
CA LEU A 117 -0.97 3.87 3.54
C LEU A 117 -2.19 3.56 4.40
N LEU A 118 -2.73 2.35 4.22
CA LEU A 118 -3.78 1.79 5.05
C LEU A 118 -3.27 0.51 5.72
N THR A 119 -3.36 0.42 7.05
CA THR A 119 -2.94 -0.73 7.84
C THR A 119 -4.06 -1.26 8.73
N LEU A 120 -4.04 -2.56 9.03
CA LEU A 120 -4.86 -3.17 10.06
C LEU A 120 -4.04 -3.31 11.34
N GLN A 121 -4.39 -2.52 12.37
CA GLN A 121 -3.71 -2.53 13.64
C GLN A 121 -4.09 -3.77 14.46
N GLY A 122 -3.08 -4.47 14.98
CA GLY A 122 -3.25 -5.60 15.89
C GLY A 122 -2.62 -5.37 17.26
N GLN A 123 -2.47 -6.44 18.04
CA GLN A 123 -1.95 -6.37 19.42
C GLN A 123 -0.42 -6.57 19.50
N ALA A 124 0.14 -7.41 18.64
CA ALA A 124 1.57 -7.72 18.63
C ALA A 124 2.38 -6.52 18.11
N PHE A 125 3.65 -6.43 18.52
CA PHE A 125 4.58 -5.39 18.04
C PHE A 125 4.61 -5.31 16.52
N SER A 126 4.78 -6.45 15.83
CA SER A 126 4.80 -6.51 14.37
C SER A 126 3.48 -6.08 13.69
N ALA A 127 2.36 -6.16 14.43
CA ALA A 127 1.04 -5.75 13.96
C ALA A 127 0.69 -4.28 14.31
N ARG A 128 1.65 -3.53 14.87
CA ARG A 128 1.52 -2.12 15.25
C ARG A 128 2.55 -1.22 14.58
N MET A 129 3.45 -1.79 13.79
CA MET A 129 4.53 -1.04 13.15
C MET A 129 3.99 0.09 12.26
N ALA A 130 3.16 -0.26 11.29
CA ALA A 130 2.63 0.72 10.34
C ALA A 130 1.68 1.73 10.99
N SER A 131 0.86 1.31 11.97
CA SER A 131 -0.01 2.24 12.71
C SER A 131 0.79 3.25 13.53
N SER A 132 1.93 2.85 14.11
CA SER A 132 2.83 3.77 14.81
C SER A 132 3.42 4.82 13.86
N LEU A 133 3.80 4.42 12.64
CA LEU A 133 4.28 5.35 11.61
C LEU A 133 3.19 6.32 11.19
N LEU A 134 1.95 5.83 10.99
CA LEU A 134 0.80 6.67 10.63
C LEU A 134 0.44 7.66 11.73
N HIS A 135 0.51 7.27 13.00
CA HIS A 135 0.34 8.20 14.12
C HIS A 135 1.42 9.28 14.11
N ALA A 136 2.68 8.89 13.92
CA ALA A 136 3.81 9.84 13.90
C ALA A 136 3.68 10.87 12.78
N VAL A 137 3.22 10.48 11.59
CA VAL A 137 3.01 11.41 10.46
C VAL A 137 1.66 12.13 10.49
N GLY A 138 0.76 11.83 11.45
CA GLY A 138 -0.54 12.50 11.59
C GLY A 138 -1.59 12.07 10.56
N LEU A 139 -1.63 10.77 10.20
CA LEU A 139 -2.61 10.18 9.27
C LEU A 139 -3.41 9.03 9.91
N PRO A 140 -4.21 9.30 10.96
CA PRO A 140 -4.99 8.26 11.64
C PRO A 140 -6.07 7.63 10.76
N GLU A 141 -6.49 8.29 9.67
CA GLU A 141 -7.43 7.74 8.68
C GLU A 141 -6.92 6.45 8.03
N GLY A 142 -5.59 6.27 7.97
CA GLY A 142 -4.94 5.07 7.45
C GLY A 142 -4.89 3.90 8.46
N ILE A 143 -5.53 4.00 9.64
CA ILE A 143 -5.47 2.97 10.68
C ILE A 143 -6.84 2.32 10.84
N ALA A 144 -6.96 1.06 10.45
CA ALA A 144 -8.14 0.24 10.65
C ALA A 144 -7.97 -0.65 11.90
N THR A 145 -9.09 -0.99 12.56
CA THR A 145 -9.12 -1.80 13.78
C THR A 145 -9.79 -3.15 13.61
N SER A 146 -10.42 -3.38 12.45
CA SER A 146 -11.02 -4.65 12.05
C SER A 146 -10.89 -4.87 10.55
N ALA A 147 -11.04 -6.11 10.09
CA ALA A 147 -11.00 -6.42 8.66
C ALA A 147 -12.10 -5.66 7.88
N ALA A 148 -13.29 -5.56 8.45
CA ALA A 148 -14.39 -4.81 7.85
C ALA A 148 -14.10 -3.30 7.77
N ASP A 149 -13.49 -2.71 8.81
CA ASP A 149 -13.05 -1.31 8.82
C ASP A 149 -11.92 -1.08 7.79
N TYR A 150 -10.98 -2.03 7.67
CA TYR A 150 -9.92 -1.99 6.66
C TYR A 150 -10.49 -1.96 5.23
N GLU A 151 -11.45 -2.83 4.92
CA GLU A 151 -12.11 -2.85 3.62
C GLU A 151 -12.88 -1.54 3.35
N ALA A 152 -13.68 -1.11 4.32
CA ALA A 152 -14.47 0.11 4.20
C ALA A 152 -13.60 1.36 3.97
N ARG A 153 -12.48 1.49 4.72
CA ARG A 153 -11.53 2.61 4.55
C ARG A 153 -10.83 2.56 3.20
N ALA A 154 -10.39 1.38 2.75
CA ALA A 154 -9.76 1.24 1.44
C ALA A 154 -10.68 1.70 0.31
N ILE A 155 -11.95 1.29 0.37
CA ILE A 155 -12.97 1.68 -0.61
C ILE A 155 -13.25 3.19 -0.51
N ALA A 156 -13.43 3.72 0.70
CA ALA A 156 -13.67 5.15 0.91
C ALA A 156 -12.53 6.01 0.37
N ILE A 157 -11.27 5.67 0.67
CA ILE A 157 -10.10 6.40 0.17
C ILE A 157 -10.04 6.36 -1.37
N ALA A 158 -10.41 5.23 -1.98
CA ALA A 158 -10.36 5.08 -3.44
C ALA A 158 -11.53 5.74 -4.17
N THR A 159 -12.68 5.93 -3.51
CA THR A 159 -13.91 6.47 -4.12
C THR A 159 -14.21 7.91 -3.72
N ASP A 160 -13.50 8.46 -2.73
CA ASP A 160 -13.58 9.86 -2.33
C ASP A 160 -12.28 10.61 -2.72
N PRO A 161 -12.28 11.33 -3.86
CA PRO A 161 -11.11 12.08 -4.33
C PRO A 161 -10.63 13.16 -3.35
N ASP A 162 -11.53 13.73 -2.56
CA ASP A 162 -11.18 14.77 -1.57
C ASP A 162 -10.44 14.15 -0.39
N LEU A 163 -10.90 13.00 0.12
CA LEU A 163 -10.20 12.27 1.17
C LEU A 163 -8.80 11.85 0.70
N HIS A 164 -8.70 11.19 -0.45
CA HIS A 164 -7.43 10.77 -1.03
C HIS A 164 -6.50 11.96 -1.28
N GLY A 165 -7.04 13.04 -1.85
CA GLY A 165 -6.30 14.28 -2.12
C GLY A 165 -5.74 14.92 -0.87
N ARG A 166 -6.51 14.99 0.23
CA ARG A 166 -6.04 15.49 1.53
C ARG A 166 -4.89 14.66 2.09
N MET A 167 -4.99 13.31 2.04
CA MET A 167 -3.92 12.42 2.51
C MET A 167 -2.63 12.62 1.70
N LYS A 168 -2.72 12.68 0.37
CA LYS A 168 -1.56 12.96 -0.50
C LYS A 168 -0.96 14.34 -0.25
N ALA A 169 -1.78 15.38 -0.14
CA ALA A 169 -1.32 16.75 0.13
C ALA A 169 -0.63 16.86 1.49
N HIS A 170 -1.13 16.17 2.51
CA HIS A 170 -0.53 16.14 3.84
C HIS A 170 0.90 15.54 3.80
N LEU A 171 1.09 14.43 3.09
CA LEU A 171 2.42 13.81 2.92
C LEU A 171 3.33 14.69 2.06
N ALA A 172 2.84 15.24 0.94
CA ALA A 172 3.58 16.16 0.08
C ALA A 172 4.02 17.43 0.82
N GLY A 173 3.25 17.86 1.83
CA GLY A 173 3.61 18.95 2.75
C GLY A 173 4.78 18.64 3.67
N GLY A 174 5.45 17.47 3.55
CA GLY A 174 6.65 17.10 4.29
C GLY A 174 6.39 16.49 5.67
N ALA A 175 5.21 15.92 5.92
CA ALA A 175 4.88 15.28 7.20
C ALA A 175 5.91 14.22 7.61
N TRP A 176 6.33 13.35 6.67
CA TRP A 176 7.35 12.35 6.94
C TRP A 176 8.70 12.97 7.33
N ALA A 177 9.15 14.02 6.61
CA ALA A 177 10.45 14.65 6.85
C ALA A 177 10.52 15.34 8.22
N ARG A 178 9.41 15.94 8.67
CA ARG A 178 9.32 16.63 9.97
C ARG A 178 9.17 15.70 11.17
N THR A 179 8.91 14.43 10.95
CA THR A 179 8.67 13.44 12.01
C THR A 179 9.65 12.28 11.90
N LEU A 180 9.37 11.29 11.07
CA LEU A 180 10.19 10.09 10.90
C LEU A 180 11.56 10.37 10.25
N GLY A 181 11.66 11.43 9.46
CA GLY A 181 12.91 11.86 8.79
C GLY A 181 13.77 12.84 9.59
N ASP A 182 13.30 13.29 10.75
CA ASP A 182 14.05 14.22 11.59
C ASP A 182 15.10 13.47 12.43
N ALA A 183 16.30 13.33 11.87
CA ALA A 183 17.41 12.67 12.55
C ALA A 183 17.88 13.41 13.82
N LEU A 184 17.65 14.72 13.94
CA LEU A 184 18.02 15.49 15.13
C LEU A 184 17.11 15.21 16.31
N SER A 185 15.82 14.97 16.05
CA SER A 185 14.87 14.56 17.07
C SER A 185 15.20 13.19 17.69
N LEU A 186 15.83 12.30 16.93
CA LEU A 186 16.22 10.97 17.40
C LEU A 186 17.50 10.99 18.29
N ILE A 187 18.29 12.05 18.27
CA ILE A 187 19.52 12.17 19.05
C ILE A 187 19.25 12.63 20.49
N HIS A 188 18.06 13.14 20.77
CA HIS A 188 17.66 13.67 22.09
C HIS A 188 16.76 12.71 22.91
N ILE A 189 16.70 11.42 22.53
CA ILE A 189 16.01 10.38 23.32
C ILE A 189 16.96 9.66 24.25
#